data_19e8844d578a4a6a8d872fcaf0382a0e
#
_entry.id   19e8844d578a4a6a8d872fcaf0382a0e
#
_cell.length_a   1.000
_cell.length_b   1.000
_cell.length_c   1.000
_cell.angle_alpha   90.00
_cell.angle_beta   90.00
_cell.angle_gamma   90.00
#
_symmetry.space_group_name_H-M   'P 1'
#
loop_
_entity.id
_entity.type
_entity.pdbx_description
1 polymer ?
#
loop_
_entity_poly.entity_id
_entity_poly.type
_entity_poly.pdbx_seq_one_letter_code
_entity_poly.pdbx_strand_id
1 'polypeptide(L)'
;ACDSFKRAIILNPSYPEAFNNYGRALSIIGQQEDAISCFKISLYTYPNFFDALINLGTALTEIGREEEAIFCFQKLLESRHKDGRIHHNFGIALYKVGKYKEAENQFILSRLKKSKYYLLRCQFLRGDQKLFHKTLDKLIQKGEVHPILGSLCDRASKRFSTKTKNPFCENPIANFEKIDLSKKYNFEIEFVTPVSKILSNRKLTFKKQKLLKDGQQTDGNLFVNYRKTLSGIHNILRKEIDFYRRNPSRSQQNFIKKWPEKFELLGWVIAMEKYGKLAPHMHEEGWLSGCLYINVPPKESPTSGNLVVCLDDDSSSLNSDKDTKKVIHVKTGDLCLFPASLLHYTIPFRSREQRIVLAFDVVPS
;
A
#
# COMPACT_ATOMS: atom_id res chain seq x y z
N ALA A 1 -16.11 10.92 15.70
CA ALA A 1 -14.81 11.51 16.07
C ALA A 1 -14.64 12.89 15.41
N CYS A 2 -14.71 13.04 14.06
CA CYS A 2 -14.54 14.36 13.42
C CYS A 2 -15.47 15.44 13.96
N ASP A 3 -16.75 15.14 14.16
CA ASP A 3 -17.72 16.12 14.65
C ASP A 3 -17.44 16.56 16.09
N SER A 4 -16.91 15.68 16.93
CA SER A 4 -16.52 16.00 18.31
C SER A 4 -15.33 16.98 18.32
N PHE A 5 -14.33 16.76 17.43
CA PHE A 5 -13.19 17.69 17.31
C PHE A 5 -13.61 19.03 16.71
N LYS A 6 -14.49 19.04 15.70
CA LYS A 6 -15.07 20.31 15.19
C LYS A 6 -15.76 21.11 16.27
N ARG A 7 -16.58 20.47 17.11
CA ARG A 7 -17.22 21.14 18.25
C ARG A 7 -16.21 21.71 19.26
N ALA A 8 -15.14 20.94 19.57
CA ALA A 8 -14.08 21.42 20.46
C ALA A 8 -13.38 22.65 19.90
N ILE A 9 -13.10 22.67 18.58
CA ILE A 9 -12.49 23.82 17.88
C ILE A 9 -13.43 25.06 17.88
N ILE A 10 -14.73 24.86 17.68
CA ILE A 10 -15.72 25.95 17.73
C ILE A 10 -15.79 26.56 19.14
N LEU A 11 -15.75 25.73 20.18
CA LEU A 11 -15.77 26.18 21.58
C LEU A 11 -14.46 26.84 22.02
N ASN A 12 -13.36 26.38 21.54
CA ASN A 12 -12.04 26.97 21.80
C ASN A 12 -11.16 26.94 20.53
N PRO A 13 -11.18 28.06 19.73
CA PRO A 13 -10.38 28.16 18.50
C PRO A 13 -8.86 28.20 18.73
N SER A 14 -8.39 28.32 19.95
CA SER A 14 -6.96 28.33 20.31
C SER A 14 -6.52 27.03 20.95
N TYR A 15 -7.22 25.92 20.69
CA TYR A 15 -6.94 24.59 21.28
C TYR A 15 -6.09 23.72 20.33
N PRO A 16 -4.73 23.72 20.44
CA PRO A 16 -3.84 23.07 19.48
C PRO A 16 -4.04 21.57 19.43
N GLU A 17 -4.34 20.90 20.56
CA GLU A 17 -4.59 19.46 20.61
C GLU A 17 -5.85 19.06 19.85
N ALA A 18 -6.90 19.90 19.87
CA ALA A 18 -8.12 19.64 19.11
C ALA A 18 -7.84 19.67 17.59
N PHE A 19 -7.06 20.66 17.11
CA PHE A 19 -6.63 20.73 15.71
C PHE A 19 -5.74 19.55 15.33
N ASN A 20 -4.77 19.19 16.16
CA ASN A 20 -3.92 18.02 15.90
C ASN A 20 -4.74 16.74 15.81
N ASN A 21 -5.66 16.49 16.74
CA ASN A 21 -6.47 15.29 16.74
C ASN A 21 -7.50 15.27 15.60
N TYR A 22 -8.03 16.44 15.22
CA TYR A 22 -8.88 16.57 14.04
C TYR A 22 -8.10 16.29 12.77
N GLY A 23 -6.87 16.84 12.62
CA GLY A 23 -5.97 16.53 11.51
C GLY A 23 -5.65 15.04 11.38
N ARG A 24 -5.38 14.37 12.50
CA ARG A 24 -5.20 12.90 12.52
C ARG A 24 -6.45 12.15 12.04
N ALA A 25 -7.64 12.57 12.49
CA ALA A 25 -8.89 11.96 12.04
C ALA A 25 -9.11 12.17 10.53
N LEU A 26 -8.78 13.35 10.00
CA LEU A 26 -8.83 13.68 8.58
C LEU A 26 -7.83 12.82 7.78
N SER A 27 -6.59 12.63 8.26
CA SER A 27 -5.61 11.74 7.63
C SER A 27 -6.12 10.30 7.52
N ILE A 28 -6.76 9.77 8.57
CA ILE A 28 -7.31 8.40 8.55
C ILE A 28 -8.39 8.22 7.48
N ILE A 29 -9.20 9.25 7.22
CA ILE A 29 -10.23 9.20 6.17
C ILE A 29 -9.74 9.65 4.80
N GLY A 30 -8.43 9.96 4.65
CA GLY A 30 -7.76 10.30 3.40
C GLY A 30 -7.81 11.78 3.01
N GLN A 31 -8.32 12.67 3.88
CA GLN A 31 -8.36 14.11 3.64
C GLN A 31 -7.03 14.77 4.05
N GLN A 32 -5.95 14.46 3.32
CA GLN A 32 -4.59 14.82 3.71
C GLN A 32 -4.31 16.34 3.67
N GLU A 33 -4.81 17.07 2.68
CA GLU A 33 -4.61 18.53 2.60
C GLU A 33 -5.31 19.27 3.75
N ASP A 34 -6.52 18.82 4.11
CA ASP A 34 -7.25 19.35 5.26
C ASP A 34 -6.52 19.01 6.58
N ALA A 35 -5.97 17.80 6.68
CA ALA A 35 -5.15 17.39 7.81
C ALA A 35 -3.91 18.25 7.97
N ILE A 36 -3.18 18.54 6.88
CA ILE A 36 -2.02 19.44 6.86
C ILE A 36 -2.41 20.83 7.34
N SER A 37 -3.56 21.34 6.90
CA SER A 37 -4.06 22.64 7.35
C SER A 37 -4.32 22.65 8.85
N CYS A 38 -4.93 21.61 9.40
CA CYS A 38 -5.16 21.47 10.85
C CYS A 38 -3.85 21.38 11.63
N PHE A 39 -2.85 20.62 11.16
CA PHE A 39 -1.55 20.55 11.82
C PHE A 39 -0.81 21.88 11.80
N LYS A 40 -0.90 22.64 10.71
CA LYS A 40 -0.32 24.00 10.61
C LYS A 40 -0.97 24.97 11.59
N ILE A 41 -2.31 24.94 11.74
CA ILE A 41 -3.02 25.76 12.72
C ILE A 41 -2.59 25.37 14.15
N SER A 42 -2.52 24.08 14.44
CA SER A 42 -2.04 23.57 15.73
C SER A 42 -0.65 24.10 16.07
N LEU A 43 0.28 24.09 15.10
CA LEU A 43 1.64 24.59 15.25
C LEU A 43 1.73 26.14 15.30
N TYR A 44 0.81 26.84 14.64
CA TYR A 44 0.71 28.28 14.74
C TYR A 44 0.33 28.69 16.17
N THR A 45 -0.62 27.97 16.79
CA THR A 45 -1.06 28.22 18.17
C THR A 45 -0.03 27.76 19.20
N TYR A 46 0.65 26.62 18.95
CA TYR A 46 1.69 26.08 19.82
C TYR A 46 2.88 25.56 18.99
N PRO A 47 3.89 26.41 18.72
CA PRO A 47 5.01 26.09 17.82
C PRO A 47 5.85 24.86 18.21
N ASN A 48 5.89 24.51 19.50
CA ASN A 48 6.65 23.38 20.03
C ASN A 48 5.80 22.12 20.23
N PHE A 49 4.67 22.00 19.54
CA PHE A 49 3.83 20.81 19.62
C PHE A 49 4.42 19.69 18.75
N PHE A 50 5.30 18.88 19.32
CA PHE A 50 6.07 17.86 18.61
C PHE A 50 5.18 16.84 17.89
N ASP A 51 4.08 16.36 18.50
CA ASP A 51 3.18 15.44 17.83
C ASP A 51 2.53 16.04 16.57
N ALA A 52 2.15 17.30 16.59
CA ALA A 52 1.61 17.99 15.41
C ALA A 52 2.68 18.13 14.30
N LEU A 53 3.94 18.38 14.67
CA LEU A 53 5.05 18.46 13.70
C LEU A 53 5.40 17.10 13.10
N ILE A 54 5.34 16.00 13.87
CA ILE A 54 5.48 14.63 13.38
C ILE A 54 4.34 14.30 12.40
N ASN A 55 3.10 14.63 12.77
CA ASN A 55 1.93 14.36 11.95
C ASN A 55 1.94 15.16 10.65
N LEU A 56 2.36 16.45 10.71
CA LEU A 56 2.56 17.30 9.54
C LEU A 56 3.58 16.69 8.58
N GLY A 57 4.79 16.33 9.07
CA GLY A 57 5.82 15.71 8.26
C GLY A 57 5.37 14.40 7.63
N THR A 58 4.61 13.57 8.36
CA THR A 58 4.04 12.32 7.85
C THR A 58 3.03 12.59 6.74
N ALA A 59 2.06 13.48 6.94
CA ALA A 59 1.05 13.83 5.95
C ALA A 59 1.68 14.45 4.68
N LEU A 60 2.69 15.31 4.81
CA LEU A 60 3.46 15.86 3.69
C LEU A 60 4.17 14.74 2.88
N THR A 61 4.77 13.76 3.58
CA THR A 61 5.40 12.61 2.93
C THR A 61 4.40 11.77 2.15
N GLU A 62 3.17 11.61 2.65
CA GLU A 62 2.11 10.84 1.99
C GLU A 62 1.62 11.50 0.70
N ILE A 63 1.54 12.83 0.65
CA ILE A 63 1.12 13.56 -0.56
C ILE A 63 2.27 13.89 -1.52
N GLY A 64 3.51 13.47 -1.21
CA GLY A 64 4.67 13.67 -2.07
C GLY A 64 5.33 15.04 -1.97
N ARG A 65 5.21 15.69 -0.80
CA ARG A 65 5.92 16.95 -0.44
C ARG A 65 7.09 16.62 0.49
N GLU A 66 7.97 15.74 0.02
CA GLU A 66 9.02 15.12 0.82
C GLU A 66 10.05 16.14 1.35
N GLU A 67 10.38 17.18 0.61
CA GLU A 67 11.34 18.21 1.05
C GLU A 67 10.80 18.99 2.25
N GLU A 68 9.51 19.33 2.26
CA GLU A 68 8.88 19.99 3.40
C GLU A 68 8.80 19.06 4.61
N ALA A 69 8.53 17.77 4.37
CA ALA A 69 8.54 16.76 5.42
C ALA A 69 9.93 16.61 6.06
N ILE A 70 10.99 16.57 5.25
CA ILE A 70 12.39 16.52 5.69
C ILE A 70 12.70 17.70 6.61
N PHE A 71 12.29 18.92 6.24
CA PHE A 71 12.45 20.11 7.06
C PHE A 71 11.76 19.97 8.44
N CYS A 72 10.51 19.46 8.45
CA CYS A 72 9.81 19.21 9.71
C CYS A 72 10.57 18.24 10.62
N PHE A 73 11.08 17.14 10.06
CA PHE A 73 11.82 16.14 10.84
C PHE A 73 13.20 16.64 11.31
N GLN A 74 13.92 17.45 10.51
CA GLN A 74 15.17 18.08 10.90
C GLN A 74 14.95 19.00 12.12
N LYS A 75 13.92 19.85 12.07
CA LYS A 75 13.55 20.73 13.19
C LYS A 75 13.24 19.94 14.48
N LEU A 76 12.58 18.77 14.35
CA LEU A 76 12.33 17.88 15.49
C LEU A 76 13.63 17.33 16.10
N LEU A 77 14.60 16.95 15.26
CA LEU A 77 15.89 16.42 15.73
C LEU A 77 16.78 17.47 16.41
N GLU A 78 16.70 18.73 15.96
CA GLU A 78 17.39 19.86 16.60
C GLU A 78 16.93 20.05 18.07
N SER A 79 15.67 19.75 18.36
CA SER A 79 15.12 19.80 19.73
C SER A 79 15.54 18.63 20.62
N ARG A 80 16.46 17.75 20.15
CA ARG A 80 16.94 16.53 20.82
C ARG A 80 15.84 15.54 21.23
N HIS A 81 14.75 15.53 20.50
CA HIS A 81 13.65 14.61 20.75
C HIS A 81 14.05 13.18 20.36
N LYS A 82 13.95 12.24 21.30
CA LYS A 82 14.41 10.84 21.12
C LYS A 82 13.31 9.87 20.72
N ASP A 83 12.25 10.33 20.02
CA ASP A 83 11.19 9.44 19.57
C ASP A 83 11.59 8.67 18.30
N GLY A 84 11.58 7.35 18.38
CA GLY A 84 11.91 6.48 17.23
C GLY A 84 10.98 6.67 16.03
N ARG A 85 9.76 7.19 16.22
CA ARG A 85 8.82 7.55 15.14
C ARG A 85 9.38 8.66 14.25
N ILE A 86 10.07 9.64 14.83
CA ILE A 86 10.70 10.73 14.09
C ILE A 86 11.74 10.17 13.13
N HIS A 87 12.65 9.37 13.64
CA HIS A 87 13.70 8.73 12.83
C HIS A 87 13.10 7.83 11.74
N HIS A 88 12.04 7.05 12.05
CA HIS A 88 11.38 6.22 11.06
C HIS A 88 10.77 7.05 9.92
N ASN A 89 9.94 8.03 10.26
CA ASN A 89 9.23 8.86 9.27
C ASN A 89 10.19 9.74 8.47
N PHE A 90 11.25 10.25 9.12
CA PHE A 90 12.35 10.96 8.43
C PHE A 90 13.07 10.02 7.45
N GLY A 91 13.35 8.79 7.87
CA GLY A 91 13.93 7.76 7.00
C GLY A 91 13.04 7.50 5.77
N ILE A 92 11.72 7.43 5.93
CA ILE A 92 10.76 7.27 4.81
C ILE A 92 10.81 8.48 3.86
N ALA A 93 10.81 9.71 4.37
CA ALA A 93 10.92 10.91 3.53
C ALA A 93 12.23 10.93 2.72
N LEU A 94 13.37 10.65 3.38
CA LEU A 94 14.68 10.54 2.72
C LEU A 94 14.72 9.41 1.68
N TYR A 95 14.12 8.26 2.00
CA TYR A 95 14.00 7.13 1.07
C TYR A 95 13.23 7.52 -0.21
N LYS A 96 12.13 8.23 -0.07
CA LYS A 96 11.30 8.66 -1.22
C LYS A 96 12.00 9.65 -2.15
N VAL A 97 12.92 10.47 -1.63
CA VAL A 97 13.77 11.37 -2.45
C VAL A 97 15.07 10.72 -2.92
N GLY A 98 15.26 9.40 -2.69
CA GLY A 98 16.45 8.67 -3.15
C GLY A 98 17.70 8.82 -2.29
N LYS A 99 17.63 9.50 -1.13
CA LYS A 99 18.75 9.67 -0.18
C LYS A 99 18.93 8.43 0.69
N TYR A 100 19.21 7.28 0.03
CA TYR A 100 19.16 5.95 0.70
C TYR A 100 20.19 5.80 1.81
N LYS A 101 21.38 6.43 1.72
CA LYS A 101 22.39 6.33 2.79
C LYS A 101 21.95 7.09 4.04
N GLU A 102 21.38 8.27 3.88
CA GLU A 102 20.84 9.07 4.98
C GLU A 102 19.63 8.37 5.60
N ALA A 103 18.73 7.84 4.76
CA ALA A 103 17.57 7.05 5.21
C ALA A 103 18.00 5.83 6.05
N GLU A 104 19.02 5.09 5.62
CA GLU A 104 19.59 3.96 6.35
C GLU A 104 20.00 4.35 7.75
N ASN A 105 20.73 5.47 7.92
CA ASN A 105 21.13 5.97 9.21
C ASN A 105 19.91 6.27 10.11
N GLN A 106 18.86 6.87 9.55
CA GLN A 106 17.63 7.17 10.30
C GLN A 106 16.90 5.88 10.71
N PHE A 107 16.82 4.88 9.85
CA PHE A 107 16.19 3.60 10.19
C PHE A 107 16.94 2.83 11.28
N ILE A 108 18.26 2.93 11.34
CA ILE A 108 19.08 2.37 12.43
C ILE A 108 18.76 3.05 13.75
N LEU A 109 18.68 4.38 13.77
CA LEU A 109 18.37 5.18 14.96
C LEU A 109 16.94 4.97 15.46
N SER A 110 16.01 4.72 14.55
CA SER A 110 14.59 4.54 14.87
C SER A 110 14.34 3.39 15.84
N ARG A 111 15.05 2.27 15.73
CA ARG A 111 14.85 1.02 16.52
C ARG A 111 13.43 0.43 16.45
N LEU A 112 12.51 1.01 15.66
CA LEU A 112 11.17 0.44 15.46
C LEU A 112 11.26 -0.86 14.65
N LYS A 113 10.40 -1.82 15.00
CA LYS A 113 10.37 -3.13 14.35
C LYS A 113 10.28 -3.04 12.83
N LYS A 114 9.48 -2.14 12.29
CA LYS A 114 9.27 -1.97 10.85
C LYS A 114 10.46 -1.30 10.13
N SER A 115 11.26 -0.49 10.82
CA SER A 115 12.39 0.23 10.21
C SER A 115 13.47 -0.69 9.64
N LYS A 116 13.62 -1.91 10.18
CA LYS A 116 14.60 -2.89 9.68
C LYS A 116 14.33 -3.35 8.24
N TYR A 117 13.07 -3.38 7.80
CA TYR A 117 12.72 -3.77 6.43
C TYR A 117 13.07 -2.65 5.43
N TYR A 118 12.85 -1.39 5.82
CA TYR A 118 13.25 -0.23 5.02
C TYR A 118 14.78 -0.05 5.01
N LEU A 119 15.47 -0.36 6.10
CA LEU A 119 16.93 -0.43 6.14
C LEU A 119 17.45 -1.42 5.10
N LEU A 120 16.94 -2.65 5.08
CA LEU A 120 17.29 -3.66 4.10
C LEU A 120 17.03 -3.20 2.67
N ARG A 121 15.91 -2.50 2.44
CA ARG A 121 15.54 -1.94 1.13
C ARG A 121 16.51 -0.84 0.68
N CYS A 122 16.96 0.03 1.58
CA CYS A 122 18.00 1.02 1.27
C CYS A 122 19.31 0.35 0.83
N GLN A 123 19.75 -0.70 1.54
CA GLN A 123 20.95 -1.45 1.21
C GLN A 123 20.83 -2.13 -0.16
N PHE A 124 19.67 -2.72 -0.46
CA PHE A 124 19.37 -3.30 -1.77
C PHE A 124 19.48 -2.24 -2.88
N LEU A 125 18.82 -1.08 -2.72
CA LEU A 125 18.79 -0.02 -3.73
C LEU A 125 20.17 0.61 -3.98
N ARG A 126 20.99 0.72 -2.94
CA ARG A 126 22.39 1.17 -3.05
C ARG A 126 23.29 0.14 -3.73
N GLY A 127 22.86 -1.10 -3.91
CA GLY A 127 23.67 -2.17 -4.47
C GLY A 127 24.76 -2.69 -3.51
N ASP A 128 24.65 -2.42 -2.21
CA ASP A 128 25.60 -2.92 -1.20
C ASP A 128 25.29 -4.39 -0.86
N GLN A 129 25.71 -5.28 -1.75
CA GLN A 129 25.43 -6.71 -1.69
C GLN A 129 25.87 -7.33 -0.36
N LYS A 130 27.07 -6.99 0.12
CA LYS A 130 27.63 -7.57 1.36
C LYS A 130 26.79 -7.19 2.57
N LEU A 131 26.47 -5.91 2.71
CA LEU A 131 25.69 -5.42 3.84
C LEU A 131 24.22 -5.90 3.77
N PHE A 132 23.65 -5.91 2.57
CA PHE A 132 22.32 -6.44 2.30
C PHE A 132 22.19 -7.90 2.79
N HIS A 133 23.07 -8.80 2.35
CA HIS A 133 23.01 -10.22 2.75
C HIS A 133 23.23 -10.39 4.25
N LYS A 134 24.20 -9.68 4.83
CA LYS A 134 24.41 -9.71 6.28
C LYS A 134 23.13 -9.32 7.07
N THR A 135 22.43 -8.30 6.63
CA THR A 135 21.19 -7.84 7.27
C THR A 135 20.06 -8.82 7.03
N LEU A 136 19.92 -9.33 5.81
CA LEU A 136 18.93 -10.30 5.40
C LEU A 136 19.04 -11.60 6.21
N ASP A 137 20.24 -12.19 6.28
CA ASP A 137 20.50 -13.42 7.03
C ASP A 137 20.14 -13.27 8.51
N LYS A 138 20.49 -12.13 9.11
CA LYS A 138 20.13 -11.83 10.49
C LYS A 138 18.62 -11.78 10.71
N LEU A 139 17.86 -11.25 9.75
CA LEU A 139 16.39 -11.19 9.81
C LEU A 139 15.77 -12.59 9.65
N ILE A 140 16.28 -13.38 8.71
CA ILE A 140 15.84 -14.78 8.49
C ILE A 140 16.13 -15.64 9.72
N GLN A 141 17.32 -15.56 10.30
CA GLN A 141 17.70 -16.30 11.52
C GLN A 141 16.80 -15.96 12.72
N LYS A 142 16.31 -14.71 12.78
CA LYS A 142 15.31 -14.30 13.79
C LYS A 142 13.89 -14.76 13.50
N GLY A 143 13.68 -15.51 12.43
CA GLY A 143 12.37 -15.99 12.01
C GLY A 143 11.40 -14.89 11.54
N GLU A 144 11.94 -13.78 11.03
CA GLU A 144 11.13 -12.68 10.51
C GLU A 144 10.41 -13.09 9.23
N VAL A 145 9.14 -12.77 9.16
CA VAL A 145 8.27 -12.98 7.99
C VAL A 145 7.58 -11.67 7.68
N HIS A 146 7.85 -11.12 6.47
CA HIS A 146 7.30 -9.84 6.05
C HIS A 146 7.30 -9.74 4.52
N PRO A 147 6.28 -9.14 3.86
CA PRO A 147 6.22 -9.05 2.39
C PRO A 147 7.41 -8.32 1.77
N ILE A 148 7.88 -7.21 2.37
CA ILE A 148 9.10 -6.52 1.90
C ILE A 148 10.30 -7.46 1.89
N LEU A 149 10.46 -8.27 2.94
CA LEU A 149 11.58 -9.22 3.04
C LEU A 149 11.50 -10.27 1.93
N GLY A 150 10.30 -10.82 1.69
CA GLY A 150 10.06 -11.77 0.61
C GLY A 150 10.37 -11.19 -0.76
N SER A 151 9.80 -10.02 -1.08
CA SER A 151 10.04 -9.34 -2.34
C SER A 151 11.52 -9.02 -2.58
N LEU A 152 12.25 -8.60 -1.54
CA LEU A 152 13.67 -8.30 -1.66
C LEU A 152 14.52 -9.56 -1.87
N CYS A 153 14.13 -10.72 -1.30
CA CYS A 153 14.79 -11.99 -1.57
C CYS A 153 14.68 -12.38 -3.05
N ASP A 154 13.47 -12.28 -3.63
CA ASP A 154 13.23 -12.62 -5.03
C ASP A 154 14.01 -11.68 -5.97
N ARG A 155 13.97 -10.38 -5.71
CA ARG A 155 14.70 -9.36 -6.51
C ARG A 155 16.22 -9.48 -6.37
N ALA A 156 16.72 -9.81 -5.16
CA ALA A 156 18.15 -10.00 -4.91
C ALA A 156 18.70 -11.23 -5.64
N SER A 157 17.92 -12.27 -5.79
CA SER A 157 18.32 -13.45 -6.56
C SER A 157 18.69 -13.10 -8.00
N LYS A 158 17.94 -12.19 -8.64
CA LYS A 158 18.23 -11.69 -9.97
C LYS A 158 19.39 -10.68 -9.97
N ARG A 159 19.31 -9.68 -9.08
CA ARG A 159 20.28 -8.55 -9.09
C ARG A 159 21.69 -8.97 -8.68
N PHE A 160 21.82 -9.86 -7.71
CA PHE A 160 23.09 -10.27 -7.12
C PHE A 160 23.48 -11.70 -7.48
N SER A 161 22.69 -12.38 -8.31
CA SER A 161 22.90 -13.80 -8.69
C SER A 161 23.06 -14.73 -7.48
N THR A 162 22.33 -14.45 -6.40
CA THR A 162 22.38 -15.19 -5.14
C THR A 162 21.06 -15.90 -4.87
N LYS A 163 21.12 -17.18 -4.56
CA LYS A 163 19.91 -17.96 -4.25
C LYS A 163 19.61 -17.87 -2.74
N THR A 164 18.60 -17.10 -2.36
CA THR A 164 18.16 -16.97 -0.96
C THR A 164 16.73 -17.48 -0.85
N LYS A 165 16.47 -18.34 0.13
CA LYS A 165 15.14 -18.85 0.41
C LYS A 165 14.23 -17.69 0.85
N ASN A 166 13.11 -17.49 0.15
CA ASN A 166 12.15 -16.45 0.48
C ASN A 166 11.41 -16.79 1.80
N PRO A 167 11.61 -16.00 2.88
CA PRO A 167 11.05 -16.33 4.18
C PRO A 167 9.56 -15.99 4.32
N PHE A 168 8.98 -15.27 3.36
CA PHE A 168 7.55 -14.94 3.35
C PHE A 168 6.76 -15.98 2.55
N CYS A 169 7.10 -16.17 1.28
CA CYS A 169 6.44 -17.10 0.38
C CYS A 169 7.46 -17.66 -0.62
N GLU A 170 7.75 -18.95 -0.59
CA GLU A 170 8.82 -19.55 -1.41
C GLU A 170 8.53 -19.49 -2.92
N ASN A 171 7.26 -19.58 -3.30
CA ASN A 171 6.83 -19.48 -4.70
C ASN A 171 5.60 -18.57 -4.78
N PRO A 172 5.78 -17.25 -4.73
CA PRO A 172 4.64 -16.33 -4.67
C PRO A 172 3.78 -16.34 -5.94
N ILE A 173 4.35 -16.61 -7.13
CA ILE A 173 3.58 -16.72 -8.39
C ILE A 173 2.65 -17.93 -8.37
N ALA A 174 3.09 -19.09 -7.85
CA ALA A 174 2.26 -20.27 -7.72
C ALA A 174 1.14 -20.12 -6.69
N ASN A 175 1.29 -19.17 -5.76
CA ASN A 175 0.28 -18.84 -4.76
C ASN A 175 -0.72 -17.76 -5.23
N PHE A 176 -0.64 -17.34 -6.49
CA PHE A 176 -1.65 -16.50 -7.12
C PHE A 176 -2.94 -17.31 -7.39
N GLU A 177 -4.09 -16.74 -7.06
CA GLU A 177 -5.40 -17.33 -7.36
C GLU A 177 -6.31 -16.35 -8.08
N LYS A 178 -7.05 -16.83 -9.07
CA LYS A 178 -8.09 -16.10 -9.78
C LYS A 178 -9.43 -16.81 -9.63
N ILE A 179 -10.44 -16.10 -9.17
CA ILE A 179 -11.79 -16.59 -8.88
C ILE A 179 -12.78 -15.78 -9.72
N ASP A 180 -13.66 -16.44 -10.44
CA ASP A 180 -14.76 -15.80 -11.17
C ASP A 180 -15.98 -15.66 -10.24
N LEU A 181 -16.16 -14.47 -9.65
CA LEU A 181 -17.27 -14.20 -8.75
C LEU A 181 -18.60 -14.03 -9.49
N SER A 182 -18.60 -13.73 -10.79
CA SER A 182 -19.83 -13.62 -11.58
C SER A 182 -20.57 -14.96 -11.71
N LYS A 183 -19.86 -16.07 -11.50
CA LYS A 183 -20.46 -17.41 -11.46
C LYS A 183 -21.07 -17.78 -10.10
N LYS A 184 -20.71 -17.05 -9.05
CA LYS A 184 -21.11 -17.35 -7.66
C LYS A 184 -22.18 -16.41 -7.13
N TYR A 185 -22.24 -15.18 -7.66
CA TYR A 185 -23.03 -14.07 -7.12
C TYR A 185 -23.71 -13.28 -8.23
N ASN A 186 -24.79 -12.57 -7.91
CA ASN A 186 -25.33 -11.55 -8.82
C ASN A 186 -24.39 -10.35 -8.86
N PHE A 187 -23.44 -10.39 -9.81
CA PHE A 187 -22.31 -9.48 -9.82
C PHE A 187 -22.72 -8.01 -9.97
N GLU A 188 -23.76 -7.73 -10.75
CA GLU A 188 -24.27 -6.38 -10.95
C GLU A 188 -24.80 -5.78 -9.65
N ILE A 189 -25.64 -6.53 -8.93
CA ILE A 189 -26.30 -6.04 -7.71
C ILE A 189 -25.30 -5.96 -6.55
N GLU A 190 -24.46 -7.00 -6.39
CA GLU A 190 -23.62 -7.13 -5.19
C GLU A 190 -22.31 -6.35 -5.28
N PHE A 191 -21.82 -6.06 -6.51
CA PHE A 191 -20.51 -5.43 -6.67
C PHE A 191 -20.55 -4.14 -7.51
N VAL A 192 -21.14 -4.17 -8.70
CA VAL A 192 -21.13 -3.00 -9.60
C VAL A 192 -21.95 -1.86 -9.01
N THR A 193 -23.18 -2.11 -8.61
CA THR A 193 -24.09 -1.10 -8.04
C THR A 193 -23.51 -0.39 -6.82
N PRO A 194 -22.97 -1.07 -5.76
CA PRO A 194 -22.37 -0.40 -4.62
C PRO A 194 -21.16 0.44 -4.97
N VAL A 195 -20.26 -0.05 -5.86
CA VAL A 195 -19.07 0.68 -6.27
C VAL A 195 -19.44 1.91 -7.11
N SER A 196 -20.36 1.79 -8.06
CA SER A 196 -20.86 2.90 -8.87
C SER A 196 -21.49 3.99 -8.01
N LYS A 197 -22.24 3.61 -6.97
CA LYS A 197 -22.81 4.56 -5.99
C LYS A 197 -21.72 5.34 -5.25
N ILE A 198 -20.59 4.73 -4.95
CA ILE A 198 -19.46 5.43 -4.33
C ILE A 198 -18.82 6.37 -5.34
N LEU A 199 -18.54 5.90 -6.56
CA LEU A 199 -17.90 6.71 -7.60
C LEU A 199 -18.75 7.93 -8.02
N SER A 200 -20.06 7.85 -7.92
CA SER A 200 -20.97 8.99 -8.18
C SER A 200 -21.07 9.99 -7.01
N ASN A 201 -20.44 9.71 -5.87
CA ASN A 201 -20.49 10.61 -4.71
C ASN A 201 -19.58 11.82 -4.93
N ARG A 202 -20.16 13.03 -5.01
CA ARG A 202 -19.42 14.29 -5.19
C ARG A 202 -18.40 14.61 -4.07
N LYS A 203 -18.50 13.96 -2.90
CA LYS A 203 -17.58 14.09 -1.78
C LYS A 203 -16.44 13.07 -1.80
N LEU A 204 -16.39 12.22 -2.82
CA LEU A 204 -15.32 11.25 -2.98
C LEU A 204 -14.01 11.99 -3.28
N THR A 205 -12.97 11.69 -2.52
CA THR A 205 -11.64 12.25 -2.70
C THR A 205 -10.73 11.27 -3.43
N PHE A 206 -9.80 11.81 -4.21
CA PHE A 206 -8.83 11.03 -4.96
C PHE A 206 -7.42 11.46 -4.55
N LYS A 207 -6.53 10.49 -4.37
CA LYS A 207 -5.13 10.76 -4.12
C LYS A 207 -4.31 10.68 -5.39
N LYS A 208 -3.27 11.53 -5.46
CA LYS A 208 -2.27 11.44 -6.53
C LYS A 208 -1.40 10.21 -6.32
N GLN A 209 -1.46 9.26 -7.25
CA GLN A 209 -0.62 8.05 -7.25
C GLN A 209 0.47 8.20 -8.32
N LYS A 210 1.75 8.32 -7.89
CA LYS A 210 2.90 8.54 -8.81
C LYS A 210 3.06 7.42 -9.85
N LEU A 211 2.65 6.20 -9.52
CA LEU A 211 2.77 5.02 -10.39
C LEU A 211 1.59 4.84 -11.34
N LEU A 212 0.49 5.55 -11.11
CA LEU A 212 -0.72 5.49 -11.93
C LEU A 212 -0.68 6.60 -12.97
N LYS A 213 -0.82 6.22 -14.24
CA LYS A 213 -0.98 7.12 -15.38
C LYS A 213 -2.35 6.94 -15.99
N ASP A 214 -2.94 8.03 -16.48
CA ASP A 214 -4.27 8.06 -17.11
C ASP A 214 -5.33 7.32 -16.28
N GLY A 215 -5.43 7.71 -15.02
CA GLY A 215 -6.38 7.15 -14.07
C GLY A 215 -6.39 7.88 -12.73
N GLN A 216 -7.34 7.51 -11.90
CA GLN A 216 -7.55 8.06 -10.57
C GLN A 216 -7.65 6.94 -9.53
N GLN A 217 -7.16 7.19 -8.34
CA GLN A 217 -7.29 6.31 -7.18
C GLN A 217 -8.01 7.04 -6.07
N THR A 218 -9.05 6.41 -5.50
CA THR A 218 -9.74 6.97 -4.33
C THR A 218 -8.82 7.05 -3.13
N ASP A 219 -9.04 8.04 -2.29
CA ASP A 219 -8.28 8.24 -1.07
C ASP A 219 -8.93 7.55 0.14
N GLY A 220 -8.11 7.24 1.15
CA GLY A 220 -8.56 6.59 2.39
C GLY A 220 -8.97 5.12 2.21
N ASN A 221 -9.52 4.54 3.29
CA ASN A 221 -10.04 3.17 3.28
C ASN A 221 -11.55 3.16 3.00
N LEU A 222 -11.96 2.70 1.83
CA LEU A 222 -13.37 2.67 1.43
C LEU A 222 -14.23 1.76 2.33
N PHE A 223 -13.67 0.67 2.87
CA PHE A 223 -14.41 -0.22 3.79
C PHE A 223 -14.73 0.45 5.13
N VAL A 224 -13.98 1.47 5.51
CA VAL A 224 -14.24 2.32 6.68
C VAL A 224 -15.18 3.46 6.29
N ASN A 225 -14.84 4.21 5.23
CA ASN A 225 -15.54 5.43 4.82
C ASN A 225 -16.96 5.15 4.30
N TYR A 226 -17.16 3.99 3.64
CA TYR A 226 -18.42 3.56 3.04
C TYR A 226 -18.91 2.22 3.60
N ARG A 227 -18.68 1.98 4.89
CA ARG A 227 -18.95 0.70 5.56
C ARG A 227 -20.33 0.13 5.28
N LYS A 228 -21.39 0.96 5.33
CA LYS A 228 -22.76 0.50 5.06
C LYS A 228 -22.95 0.05 3.61
N THR A 229 -22.40 0.80 2.65
CA THR A 229 -22.53 0.53 1.22
C THR A 229 -21.73 -0.70 0.79
N LEU A 230 -20.55 -0.91 1.39
CA LEU A 230 -19.63 -1.99 1.03
C LEU A 230 -19.71 -3.21 1.96
N SER A 231 -20.64 -3.27 2.91
CA SER A 231 -20.74 -4.39 3.87
C SER A 231 -20.89 -5.75 3.19
N GLY A 232 -21.70 -5.85 2.14
CA GLY A 232 -21.87 -7.08 1.35
C GLY A 232 -20.55 -7.52 0.71
N ILE A 233 -19.90 -6.61 -0.03
CA ILE A 233 -18.59 -6.86 -0.66
C ILE A 233 -17.55 -7.25 0.38
N HIS A 234 -17.47 -6.52 1.49
CA HIS A 234 -16.54 -6.81 2.57
C HIS A 234 -16.71 -8.24 3.12
N ASN A 235 -17.94 -8.69 3.34
CA ASN A 235 -18.22 -10.03 3.84
C ASN A 235 -17.87 -11.12 2.80
N ILE A 236 -18.17 -10.88 1.52
CA ILE A 236 -17.82 -11.80 0.44
C ILE A 236 -16.29 -11.92 0.33
N LEU A 237 -15.57 -10.80 0.32
CA LEU A 237 -14.11 -10.81 0.26
C LEU A 237 -13.49 -11.55 1.44
N ARG A 238 -13.99 -11.35 2.67
CA ARG A 238 -13.52 -12.11 3.85
C ARG A 238 -13.72 -13.62 3.68
N LYS A 239 -14.85 -14.04 3.13
CA LYS A 239 -15.14 -15.45 2.85
C LYS A 239 -14.17 -16.04 1.81
N GLU A 240 -13.92 -15.33 0.69
CA GLU A 240 -13.00 -15.81 -0.35
C GLU A 240 -11.53 -15.81 0.18
N ILE A 241 -11.14 -14.84 1.02
CA ILE A 241 -9.85 -14.82 1.71
C ILE A 241 -9.70 -16.05 2.63
N ASP A 242 -10.75 -16.40 3.37
CA ASP A 242 -10.74 -17.58 4.24
C ASP A 242 -10.61 -18.89 3.43
N PHE A 243 -11.25 -19.00 2.28
CA PHE A 243 -11.07 -20.14 1.35
C PHE A 243 -9.63 -20.18 0.82
N TYR A 244 -9.10 -19.02 0.37
CA TYR A 244 -7.71 -18.91 -0.08
C TYR A 244 -6.73 -19.40 0.99
N ARG A 245 -6.88 -18.94 2.22
CA ARG A 245 -6.01 -19.27 3.36
C ARG A 245 -6.05 -20.74 3.74
N ARG A 246 -7.24 -21.36 3.69
CA ARG A 246 -7.46 -22.77 4.09
C ARG A 246 -7.09 -23.78 3.00
N ASN A 247 -6.68 -23.33 1.82
CA ASN A 247 -6.29 -24.23 0.74
C ASN A 247 -5.05 -25.06 1.15
N PRO A 248 -5.15 -26.41 1.18
CA PRO A 248 -4.07 -27.29 1.65
C PRO A 248 -2.76 -27.11 0.86
N SER A 249 -2.83 -26.78 -0.43
CA SER A 249 -1.63 -26.57 -1.26
C SER A 249 -0.72 -25.44 -0.76
N ARG A 250 -1.26 -24.51 0.04
CA ARG A 250 -0.54 -23.35 0.60
C ARG A 250 -0.14 -23.52 2.05
N SER A 251 -0.55 -24.62 2.71
CA SER A 251 -0.36 -24.83 4.16
C SER A 251 1.10 -24.74 4.61
N GLN A 252 2.04 -25.06 3.73
CA GLN A 252 3.49 -25.02 4.04
C GLN A 252 4.11 -23.64 3.88
N GLN A 253 3.43 -22.68 3.26
CA GLN A 253 3.94 -21.33 3.07
C GLN A 253 3.96 -20.54 4.38
N ASN A 254 5.06 -19.84 4.65
CA ASN A 254 5.22 -19.12 5.92
C ASN A 254 4.20 -17.99 6.11
N PHE A 255 3.78 -17.30 5.03
CA PHE A 255 2.75 -16.26 5.13
C PHE A 255 1.38 -16.85 5.51
N ILE A 256 1.11 -18.13 5.23
CA ILE A 256 -0.07 -18.85 5.69
C ILE A 256 0.11 -19.31 7.15
N LYS A 257 1.25 -19.93 7.49
CA LYS A 257 1.55 -20.40 8.86
C LYS A 257 1.54 -19.26 9.88
N LYS A 258 1.99 -18.08 9.45
CA LYS A 258 2.05 -16.86 10.28
C LYS A 258 0.96 -15.84 9.90
N TRP A 259 -0.18 -16.34 9.43
CA TRP A 259 -1.33 -15.47 9.12
C TRP A 259 -1.67 -14.61 10.34
N PRO A 260 -1.93 -13.30 10.18
CA PRO A 260 -2.25 -12.43 11.31
C PRO A 260 -3.56 -12.88 11.99
N GLU A 261 -3.54 -12.98 13.30
CA GLU A 261 -4.73 -13.36 14.11
C GLU A 261 -5.86 -12.35 13.91
N LYS A 262 -5.50 -11.06 13.89
CA LYS A 262 -6.41 -9.96 13.60
C LYS A 262 -5.94 -9.22 12.37
N PHE A 263 -6.88 -8.90 11.49
CA PHE A 263 -6.60 -8.13 10.28
C PHE A 263 -7.82 -7.30 9.86
N GLU A 264 -7.53 -6.23 9.17
CA GLU A 264 -8.51 -5.37 8.51
C GLU A 264 -8.33 -5.42 6.99
N LEU A 265 -9.39 -5.09 6.25
CA LEU A 265 -9.30 -4.86 4.82
C LEU A 265 -9.11 -3.36 4.57
N LEU A 266 -7.99 -3.02 3.95
CA LEU A 266 -7.74 -1.69 3.42
C LEU A 266 -8.10 -1.69 1.93
N GLY A 267 -9.14 -0.95 1.53
CA GLY A 267 -9.63 -0.98 0.16
C GLY A 267 -9.76 0.39 -0.49
N TRP A 268 -9.50 0.43 -1.80
CA TRP A 268 -9.62 1.62 -2.64
C TRP A 268 -10.05 1.23 -4.06
N VAL A 269 -10.65 2.17 -4.80
CA VAL A 269 -10.97 1.97 -6.22
C VAL A 269 -9.92 2.67 -7.08
N ILE A 270 -9.50 1.98 -8.13
CA ILE A 270 -8.70 2.52 -9.22
C ILE A 270 -9.58 2.56 -10.47
N ALA A 271 -9.82 3.75 -11.01
CA ALA A 271 -10.49 3.97 -12.27
C ALA A 271 -9.47 4.46 -13.29
N MET A 272 -9.23 3.69 -14.36
CA MET A 272 -8.28 4.00 -15.41
C MET A 272 -9.01 4.36 -16.69
N GLU A 273 -8.54 5.42 -17.32
CA GLU A 273 -8.97 5.89 -18.66
C GLU A 273 -8.18 5.17 -19.76
N LYS A 274 -8.48 5.52 -21.02
CA LYS A 274 -7.73 5.10 -22.19
C LYS A 274 -6.22 5.31 -22.01
N TYR A 275 -5.41 4.28 -22.28
CA TYR A 275 -3.96 4.20 -22.05
C TYR A 275 -3.56 4.13 -20.57
N GLY A 276 -4.52 4.01 -19.66
CA GLY A 276 -4.26 3.88 -18.25
C GLY A 276 -3.35 2.71 -17.93
N LYS A 277 -2.34 2.97 -17.10
CA LYS A 277 -1.40 1.96 -16.61
C LYS A 277 -0.99 2.23 -15.16
N LEU A 278 -0.66 1.16 -14.48
CA LEU A 278 -0.06 1.18 -13.15
C LEU A 278 1.30 0.50 -13.24
N ALA A 279 2.36 1.20 -12.86
CA ALA A 279 3.73 0.67 -12.92
C ALA A 279 3.95 -0.46 -11.89
N PRO A 280 4.99 -1.29 -12.06
CA PRO A 280 5.30 -2.36 -11.13
C PRO A 280 5.45 -1.87 -9.69
N HIS A 281 4.71 -2.46 -8.76
CA HIS A 281 4.72 -2.12 -7.33
C HIS A 281 4.25 -3.30 -6.49
N MET A 282 4.48 -3.22 -5.19
CA MET A 282 3.93 -4.11 -4.17
C MET A 282 3.29 -3.29 -3.06
N HIS A 283 2.48 -3.94 -2.25
CA HIS A 283 1.84 -3.32 -1.09
C HIS A 283 2.60 -3.69 0.18
N GLU A 284 3.36 -2.73 0.70
CA GLU A 284 4.36 -2.96 1.76
C GLU A 284 3.73 -3.33 3.12
N GLU A 285 2.55 -2.81 3.42
CA GLU A 285 1.83 -3.04 4.67
C GLU A 285 0.83 -4.22 4.56
N GLY A 286 0.54 -4.68 3.34
CA GLY A 286 -0.36 -5.79 3.07
C GLY A 286 0.26 -7.14 3.39
N TRP A 287 -0.56 -8.11 3.80
CA TRP A 287 -0.19 -9.52 3.95
C TRP A 287 -0.61 -10.35 2.74
N LEU A 288 -1.82 -10.09 2.27
CA LEU A 288 -2.38 -10.59 1.02
C LEU A 288 -2.96 -9.39 0.27
N SER A 289 -2.71 -9.32 -1.03
CA SER A 289 -3.30 -8.31 -1.91
C SER A 289 -4.41 -8.90 -2.74
N GLY A 290 -5.43 -8.10 -3.04
CA GLY A 290 -6.55 -8.49 -3.87
C GLY A 290 -6.97 -7.42 -4.87
N CYS A 291 -7.42 -7.88 -6.04
CA CYS A 291 -7.96 -7.04 -7.10
C CYS A 291 -9.29 -7.62 -7.58
N LEU A 292 -10.40 -6.92 -7.29
CA LEU A 292 -11.73 -7.25 -7.79
C LEU A 292 -12.05 -6.36 -9.00
N TYR A 293 -12.25 -6.97 -10.15
CA TYR A 293 -12.49 -6.31 -11.43
C TYR A 293 -13.97 -5.97 -11.59
N ILE A 294 -14.33 -4.73 -11.30
CA ILE A 294 -15.72 -4.21 -11.37
C ILE A 294 -16.12 -3.97 -12.82
N ASN A 295 -15.22 -3.37 -13.61
CA ASN A 295 -15.37 -3.23 -15.05
C ASN A 295 -14.03 -3.41 -15.76
N VAL A 296 -14.01 -4.33 -16.71
CA VAL A 296 -12.88 -4.52 -17.65
C VAL A 296 -13.42 -4.28 -19.04
N PRO A 297 -13.04 -3.19 -19.69
CA PRO A 297 -13.54 -2.86 -21.02
C PRO A 297 -13.12 -3.89 -22.08
N PRO A 298 -13.80 -3.91 -23.25
CA PRO A 298 -13.39 -4.74 -24.38
C PRO A 298 -11.92 -4.54 -24.73
N LYS A 299 -11.21 -5.62 -25.03
CA LYS A 299 -9.77 -5.63 -25.28
C LYS A 299 -9.46 -5.55 -26.76
N GLU A 300 -8.56 -4.64 -27.16
CA GLU A 300 -8.04 -4.57 -28.54
C GLU A 300 -7.04 -5.68 -28.87
N SER A 301 -6.35 -6.19 -27.85
CA SER A 301 -5.42 -7.30 -27.95
C SER A 301 -5.58 -8.26 -26.76
N PRO A 302 -5.16 -9.52 -26.87
CA PRO A 302 -5.28 -10.50 -25.80
C PRO A 302 -4.60 -10.07 -24.48
N THR A 303 -3.57 -9.23 -24.54
CA THR A 303 -2.82 -8.79 -23.36
C THR A 303 -3.27 -7.44 -22.80
N SER A 304 -4.01 -6.64 -23.58
CA SER A 304 -4.47 -5.29 -23.21
C SER A 304 -5.27 -5.29 -21.92
N GLY A 305 -4.94 -4.38 -20.98
CA GLY A 305 -5.63 -4.21 -19.70
C GLY A 305 -5.45 -5.36 -18.69
N ASN A 306 -4.60 -6.34 -19.00
CA ASN A 306 -4.36 -7.47 -18.10
C ASN A 306 -3.49 -7.08 -16.90
N LEU A 307 -3.63 -7.88 -15.84
CA LEU A 307 -2.73 -7.85 -14.68
C LEU A 307 -1.47 -8.65 -15.00
N VAL A 308 -0.33 -8.14 -14.62
CA VAL A 308 0.92 -8.91 -14.58
C VAL A 308 1.38 -9.01 -13.14
N VAL A 309 1.73 -10.21 -12.71
CA VAL A 309 2.44 -10.46 -11.45
C VAL A 309 3.87 -10.88 -11.75
N CYS A 310 4.84 -10.37 -10.97
CA CYS A 310 6.26 -10.61 -11.23
C CYS A 310 7.09 -10.59 -9.95
N LEU A 311 8.28 -11.19 -10.04
CA LEU A 311 9.25 -11.24 -8.95
C LEU A 311 10.22 -10.04 -8.94
N ASP A 312 10.30 -9.30 -10.07
CA ASP A 312 11.16 -8.13 -10.23
C ASP A 312 10.41 -6.96 -10.88
N ASP A 313 11.04 -5.79 -10.87
CA ASP A 313 10.48 -4.55 -11.40
C ASP A 313 10.79 -4.28 -12.89
N ASP A 314 11.40 -5.25 -13.58
CA ASP A 314 11.63 -5.15 -15.02
C ASP A 314 10.32 -5.32 -15.81
N SER A 315 9.78 -4.21 -16.29
CA SER A 315 8.57 -4.20 -17.13
C SER A 315 8.87 -4.19 -18.64
N SER A 316 10.14 -4.22 -19.05
CA SER A 316 10.56 -4.00 -20.43
C SER A 316 10.23 -5.17 -21.38
N SER A 317 10.05 -6.38 -20.87
CA SER A 317 9.73 -7.56 -21.66
C SER A 317 8.58 -8.37 -21.09
N LEU A 318 7.52 -8.57 -21.88
CA LEU A 318 6.43 -9.50 -21.55
C LEU A 318 6.82 -10.97 -21.82
N ASN A 319 7.89 -11.19 -22.59
CA ASN A 319 8.40 -12.51 -22.98
C ASN A 319 9.53 -13.03 -22.08
N SER A 320 9.78 -12.37 -20.96
CA SER A 320 10.76 -12.87 -19.99
C SER A 320 10.27 -14.16 -19.33
N ASP A 321 11.21 -14.91 -18.81
CA ASP A 321 11.09 -16.19 -18.12
C ASP A 321 9.74 -16.39 -17.40
N LYS A 322 9.01 -17.44 -17.79
CA LYS A 322 7.68 -17.80 -17.21
C LYS A 322 7.73 -18.02 -15.70
N ASP A 323 8.90 -18.31 -15.15
CA ASP A 323 9.11 -18.53 -13.72
C ASP A 323 9.18 -17.24 -12.92
N THR A 324 9.48 -16.11 -13.56
CA THR A 324 9.63 -14.80 -12.90
C THR A 324 8.48 -13.84 -13.18
N LYS A 325 7.63 -14.11 -14.16
CA LYS A 325 6.54 -13.23 -14.58
C LYS A 325 5.34 -14.03 -15.13
N LYS A 326 4.13 -13.61 -14.78
CA LYS A 326 2.88 -14.23 -15.27
C LYS A 326 1.87 -13.16 -15.68
N VAL A 327 1.40 -13.24 -16.92
CA VAL A 327 0.28 -12.42 -17.41
C VAL A 327 -1.03 -13.09 -17.03
N ILE A 328 -1.89 -12.36 -16.35
CA ILE A 328 -3.19 -12.83 -15.88
C ILE A 328 -4.27 -12.19 -16.76
N HIS A 329 -4.92 -12.99 -17.57
CA HIS A 329 -6.08 -12.56 -18.34
C HIS A 329 -7.25 -12.31 -17.39
N VAL A 330 -7.66 -11.05 -17.28
CA VAL A 330 -8.75 -10.62 -16.40
C VAL A 330 -9.95 -10.16 -17.20
N LYS A 331 -11.15 -10.35 -16.61
CA LYS A 331 -12.44 -9.88 -17.10
C LYS A 331 -13.26 -9.31 -15.94
N THR A 332 -14.34 -8.62 -16.24
CA THR A 332 -15.34 -8.21 -15.25
C THR A 332 -15.83 -9.43 -14.45
N GLY A 333 -15.86 -9.31 -13.14
CA GLY A 333 -16.22 -10.39 -12.22
C GLY A 333 -15.05 -11.20 -11.66
N ASP A 334 -13.85 -11.04 -12.19
CA ASP A 334 -12.68 -11.74 -11.64
C ASP A 334 -12.20 -11.10 -10.31
N LEU A 335 -11.93 -11.96 -9.33
CA LEU A 335 -11.20 -11.65 -8.11
C LEU A 335 -9.82 -12.32 -8.21
N CYS A 336 -8.77 -11.52 -8.09
CA CYS A 336 -7.39 -12.00 -7.99
C CYS A 336 -6.90 -11.85 -6.56
N LEU A 337 -6.32 -12.92 -6.00
CA LEU A 337 -5.69 -12.95 -4.67
C LEU A 337 -4.25 -13.42 -4.81
N PHE A 338 -3.31 -12.74 -4.15
CA PHE A 338 -1.89 -13.08 -4.22
C PHE A 338 -1.10 -12.55 -3.03
N PRO A 339 0.03 -13.20 -2.65
CA PRO A 339 0.91 -12.73 -1.58
C PRO A 339 1.36 -11.29 -1.84
N ALA A 340 1.27 -10.42 -0.83
CA ALA A 340 1.58 -9.00 -0.98
C ALA A 340 3.06 -8.72 -1.31
N SER A 341 3.94 -9.74 -1.22
CA SER A 341 5.34 -9.67 -1.67
C SER A 341 5.50 -9.63 -3.19
N LEU A 342 4.47 -10.05 -3.96
CA LEU A 342 4.50 -9.99 -5.41
C LEU A 342 4.41 -8.57 -5.93
N LEU A 343 5.34 -8.21 -6.81
CA LEU A 343 5.17 -7.03 -7.64
C LEU A 343 4.07 -7.30 -8.67
N HIS A 344 3.30 -6.26 -8.96
CA HIS A 344 2.25 -6.35 -9.95
C HIS A 344 2.04 -5.02 -10.67
N TYR A 345 1.53 -5.10 -11.90
CA TYR A 345 1.25 -3.93 -12.72
C TYR A 345 0.14 -4.19 -13.73
N THR A 346 -0.39 -3.12 -14.35
CA THR A 346 -1.42 -3.21 -15.38
C THR A 346 -0.82 -2.88 -16.76
N ILE A 347 -1.05 -3.77 -17.73
CA ILE A 347 -0.72 -3.52 -19.14
C ILE A 347 -1.64 -2.40 -19.65
N PRO A 348 -1.12 -1.37 -20.34
CA PRO A 348 -1.94 -0.32 -20.93
C PRO A 348 -3.03 -0.89 -21.84
N PHE A 349 -4.18 -0.23 -21.87
CA PHE A 349 -5.30 -0.63 -22.71
C PHE A 349 -5.87 0.57 -23.48
N ARG A 350 -6.62 0.29 -24.53
CA ARG A 350 -7.26 1.30 -25.34
C ARG A 350 -8.77 1.00 -25.37
N SER A 351 -9.56 1.87 -24.72
CA SER A 351 -11.01 1.80 -24.73
C SER A 351 -11.57 3.18 -24.41
N ARG A 352 -12.85 3.42 -24.78
CA ARG A 352 -13.60 4.59 -24.32
C ARG A 352 -14.21 4.37 -22.94
N GLU A 353 -14.35 3.12 -22.53
CA GLU A 353 -14.85 2.74 -21.21
C GLU A 353 -13.72 2.74 -20.19
N GLN A 354 -14.04 3.14 -18.96
CA GLN A 354 -13.11 3.07 -17.85
C GLN A 354 -12.89 1.62 -17.39
N ARG A 355 -11.65 1.28 -17.06
CA ARG A 355 -11.32 0.06 -16.33
C ARG A 355 -11.39 0.36 -14.85
N ILE A 356 -12.31 -0.31 -14.14
CA ILE A 356 -12.58 -0.08 -12.70
C ILE A 356 -12.21 -1.31 -11.89
N VAL A 357 -11.35 -1.13 -10.90
CA VAL A 357 -10.88 -2.18 -9.99
C VAL A 357 -11.06 -1.73 -8.56
N LEU A 358 -11.71 -2.54 -7.73
CA LEU A 358 -11.64 -2.42 -6.27
C LEU A 358 -10.43 -3.23 -5.81
N ALA A 359 -9.35 -2.53 -5.52
CA ALA A 359 -8.14 -3.11 -4.97
C ALA A 359 -8.21 -3.10 -3.44
N PHE A 360 -7.59 -4.09 -2.80
CA PHE A 360 -7.57 -4.16 -1.34
C PHE A 360 -6.37 -4.98 -0.83
N ASP A 361 -6.04 -4.74 0.43
CA ASP A 361 -5.07 -5.51 1.19
C ASP A 361 -5.67 -6.09 2.45
N VAL A 362 -5.20 -7.26 2.83
CA VAL A 362 -5.29 -7.79 4.19
C VAL A 362 -4.16 -7.16 4.99
N VAL A 363 -4.47 -6.30 5.95
CA VAL A 363 -3.48 -5.60 6.76
C VAL A 363 -3.54 -6.10 8.20
N PRO A 364 -2.43 -6.59 8.80
CA PRO A 364 -2.37 -6.96 10.20
C PRO A 364 -2.77 -5.78 11.10
N SER A 365 -3.63 -6.01 12.10
CA SER A 365 -4.14 -4.99 13.04
C SER A 365 -3.65 -5.21 14.46
#